data_be15b086696c91a33c3e896f5d7e953e
#
_entry.id   be15b086696c91a33c3e896f5d7e953e
#
_cell.length_a   1.000
_cell.length_b   1.000
_cell.length_c   1.000
_cell.angle_alpha   90.00
_cell.angle_beta   90.00
_cell.angle_gamma   90.00
#
_symmetry.space_group_name_H-M   'P 1'
#
loop_
_entity.id
_entity.type
_entity.pdbx_description
1 polymer ?
#
loop_
_entity_poly.entity_id
_entity_poly.type
_entity_poly.pdbx_seq_one_letter_code
_entity_poly.pdbx_strand_id
1 'polypeptide(L)'
;MPRSEEGQLTIEKTPSYFITKDVPRRVYQFSKHLKLIVVVRDPVTRAISDYTQVASKKMDSRSFEEMVFVDNTSRIVDTQWSPVRIGVYAKHLKHWLQYFPLEQMHFVSGERLIENPADEMLKVQQFLGLRPVINHRHFYLKSRKGFPCILKPNRQKGSHPHCLGETKGRIHPMIDPSVIRRLRDFYKPFNIKFYRMVNQDFGWV
;
A
#
# COMPACT_ATOMS: atom_id res chain seq x y z
N MET A 1 -14.06 2.06 -19.42
CA MET A 1 -14.17 3.08 -18.36
C MET A 1 -15.50 3.79 -18.50
N PRO A 2 -16.15 4.22 -17.42
CA PRO A 2 -17.35 5.04 -17.51
C PRO A 2 -17.03 6.34 -18.27
N ARG A 3 -18.04 6.89 -18.95
CA ARG A 3 -17.91 8.22 -19.55
C ARG A 3 -17.78 9.24 -18.43
N SER A 4 -16.86 10.18 -18.55
CA SER A 4 -16.70 11.32 -17.64
C SER A 4 -17.08 12.61 -18.36
N GLU A 5 -17.72 13.52 -17.64
CA GLU A 5 -18.04 14.87 -18.11
C GLU A 5 -16.83 15.80 -17.92
N GLU A 6 -16.88 16.96 -18.56
CA GLU A 6 -15.84 17.97 -18.39
C GLU A 6 -15.70 18.37 -16.91
N GLY A 7 -14.48 18.45 -16.42
CA GLY A 7 -14.18 18.71 -15.01
C GLY A 7 -14.28 17.52 -14.07
N GLN A 8 -14.68 16.33 -14.54
CA GLN A 8 -14.68 15.10 -13.76
C GLN A 8 -13.35 14.36 -13.89
N LEU A 9 -12.92 13.75 -12.79
CA LEU A 9 -11.75 12.89 -12.75
C LEU A 9 -12.18 11.44 -12.55
N THR A 10 -11.80 10.58 -13.48
CA THR A 10 -12.07 9.13 -13.39
C THR A 10 -10.89 8.45 -12.72
N ILE A 11 -11.16 7.66 -11.67
CA ILE A 11 -10.16 6.86 -10.96
C ILE A 11 -10.49 5.39 -11.12
N GLU A 12 -9.47 4.60 -11.46
CA GLU A 12 -9.51 3.14 -11.46
C GLU A 12 -8.53 2.61 -10.42
N LYS A 13 -8.90 1.57 -9.68
CA LYS A 13 -8.09 0.97 -8.63
C LYS A 13 -8.07 -0.54 -8.76
N THR A 14 -6.90 -1.11 -9.03
CA THR A 14 -6.66 -2.55 -9.05
C THR A 14 -5.43 -2.93 -8.22
N PRO A 15 -5.55 -3.86 -7.26
CA PRO A 15 -4.49 -4.18 -6.30
C PRO A 15 -3.19 -4.69 -6.93
N SER A 16 -3.27 -5.45 -8.03
CA SER A 16 -2.11 -6.15 -8.60
C SER A 16 -1.36 -5.38 -9.68
N TYR A 17 -1.84 -4.21 -10.09
CA TYR A 17 -1.23 -3.48 -11.22
C TYR A 17 0.23 -3.15 -10.98
N PHE A 18 0.60 -2.68 -9.80
CA PHE A 18 1.97 -2.27 -9.50
C PHE A 18 3.00 -3.38 -9.67
N ILE A 19 2.63 -4.62 -9.35
CA ILE A 19 3.54 -5.78 -9.34
C ILE A 19 3.52 -6.61 -10.62
N THR A 20 2.56 -6.37 -11.52
CA THR A 20 2.39 -7.17 -12.75
C THR A 20 3.23 -6.59 -13.88
N LYS A 21 4.15 -7.40 -14.41
CA LYS A 21 5.21 -6.98 -15.34
C LYS A 21 4.69 -6.28 -16.61
N ASP A 22 3.60 -6.75 -17.18
CA ASP A 22 3.09 -6.22 -18.46
C ASP A 22 2.13 -5.04 -18.31
N VAL A 23 1.67 -4.76 -17.08
CA VAL A 23 0.69 -3.70 -16.83
C VAL A 23 1.23 -2.31 -17.17
N PRO A 24 2.48 -1.92 -16.83
CA PRO A 24 2.99 -0.58 -17.18
C PRO A 24 2.88 -0.29 -18.67
N ARG A 25 3.25 -1.26 -19.52
CA ARG A 25 3.14 -1.12 -20.98
C ARG A 25 1.68 -0.95 -21.43
N ARG A 26 0.78 -1.77 -20.90
CA ARG A 26 -0.66 -1.71 -21.26
C ARG A 26 -1.28 -0.39 -20.83
N VAL A 27 -0.96 0.08 -19.63
CA VAL A 27 -1.46 1.36 -19.09
C VAL A 27 -0.92 2.53 -19.93
N TYR A 28 0.36 2.49 -20.32
CA TYR A 28 0.96 3.49 -21.19
C TYR A 28 0.34 3.52 -22.58
N GLN A 29 0.05 2.35 -23.17
CA GLN A 29 -0.65 2.24 -24.45
C GLN A 29 -2.08 2.77 -24.38
N PHE A 30 -2.74 2.62 -23.23
CA PHE A 30 -4.07 3.16 -22.99
C PHE A 30 -4.04 4.70 -22.90
N SER A 31 -3.13 5.27 -22.11
CA SER A 31 -2.92 6.72 -22.05
C SER A 31 -1.55 7.05 -21.45
N LYS A 32 -0.79 7.89 -22.14
CA LYS A 32 0.55 8.36 -21.73
C LYS A 32 0.50 9.44 -20.64
N HIS A 33 -0.67 10.05 -20.42
CA HIS A 33 -0.84 11.22 -19.54
C HIS A 33 -1.47 10.88 -18.20
N LEU A 34 -1.59 9.59 -17.89
CA LEU A 34 -2.18 9.14 -16.63
C LEU A 34 -1.31 9.54 -15.44
N LYS A 35 -1.95 9.98 -14.38
CA LYS A 35 -1.35 10.14 -13.07
C LYS A 35 -1.52 8.84 -12.28
N LEU A 36 -0.43 8.34 -11.72
CA LEU A 36 -0.37 7.06 -11.03
C LEU A 36 -0.23 7.29 -9.53
N ILE A 37 -1.09 6.67 -8.74
CA ILE A 37 -1.02 6.70 -7.28
C ILE A 37 -0.70 5.30 -6.80
N VAL A 38 0.38 5.17 -6.02
CA VAL A 38 0.84 3.89 -5.46
C VAL A 38 0.84 4.00 -3.95
N VAL A 39 0.02 3.19 -3.28
CA VAL A 39 0.05 3.09 -1.82
C VAL A 39 1.07 2.03 -1.43
N VAL A 40 2.08 2.42 -0.69
CA VAL A 40 3.14 1.54 -0.18
C VAL A 40 3.09 1.45 1.34
N ARG A 41 3.61 0.38 1.89
CA ARG A 41 3.67 0.12 3.32
C ARG A 41 4.98 -0.57 3.66
N ASP A 42 5.43 -0.50 4.93
CA ASP A 42 6.55 -1.32 5.41
C ASP A 42 6.43 -2.75 4.88
N PRO A 43 7.41 -3.23 4.10
CA PRO A 43 7.33 -4.54 3.44
C PRO A 43 7.11 -5.71 4.40
N VAL A 44 7.67 -5.63 5.62
CA VAL A 44 7.50 -6.67 6.65
C VAL A 44 6.05 -6.68 7.15
N THR A 45 5.54 -5.53 7.57
CA THR A 45 4.16 -5.39 8.03
C THR A 45 3.16 -5.75 6.94
N ARG A 46 3.46 -5.38 5.68
CA ARG A 46 2.65 -5.75 4.54
C ARG A 46 2.63 -7.26 4.31
N ALA A 47 3.77 -7.94 4.39
CA ALA A 47 3.86 -9.39 4.22
C ALA A 47 3.07 -10.14 5.30
N ILE A 48 3.16 -9.71 6.56
CA ILE A 48 2.37 -10.28 7.67
C ILE A 48 0.88 -10.05 7.44
N SER A 49 0.48 -8.85 7.00
CA SER A 49 -0.92 -8.53 6.71
C SER A 49 -1.48 -9.37 5.56
N ASP A 50 -0.69 -9.62 4.53
CA ASP A 50 -1.04 -10.46 3.37
C ASP A 50 -1.24 -11.92 3.79
N TYR A 51 -0.27 -12.47 4.54
CA TYR A 51 -0.38 -13.79 5.16
C TYR A 51 -1.64 -13.91 6.02
N THR A 52 -1.87 -12.97 6.93
CA THR A 52 -3.05 -12.97 7.82
C THR A 52 -4.35 -12.98 7.01
N GLN A 53 -4.39 -12.25 5.89
CA GLN A 53 -5.56 -12.24 5.02
C GLN A 53 -5.79 -13.59 4.33
N VAL A 54 -4.73 -14.24 3.86
CA VAL A 54 -4.82 -15.56 3.21
C VAL A 54 -5.19 -16.64 4.22
N ALA A 55 -4.50 -16.67 5.36
CA ALA A 55 -4.76 -17.64 6.44
C ALA A 55 -6.20 -17.55 6.97
N SER A 56 -6.79 -16.34 7.02
CA SER A 56 -8.20 -16.18 7.43
C SER A 56 -9.22 -16.76 6.45
N LYS A 57 -8.81 -17.11 5.23
CA LYS A 57 -9.69 -17.66 4.18
C LYS A 57 -9.41 -19.12 3.87
N LYS A 58 -8.21 -19.59 4.15
CA LYS A 58 -7.77 -20.96 3.93
C LYS A 58 -7.38 -21.56 5.27
N MET A 59 -7.75 -22.81 5.50
CA MET A 59 -7.25 -23.61 6.62
C MET A 59 -5.81 -24.10 6.34
N ASP A 60 -4.91 -23.22 5.91
CA ASP A 60 -3.49 -23.56 5.82
C ASP A 60 -2.92 -23.49 7.22
N SER A 61 -2.39 -24.60 7.71
CA SER A 61 -1.87 -24.75 9.07
C SER A 61 -0.45 -24.26 9.26
N ARG A 62 0.24 -23.84 8.17
CA ARG A 62 1.63 -23.39 8.25
C ARG A 62 1.72 -21.99 8.83
N SER A 63 2.66 -21.79 9.74
CA SER A 63 2.94 -20.50 10.34
C SER A 63 3.58 -19.52 9.34
N PHE A 64 3.59 -18.23 9.68
CA PHE A 64 4.30 -17.22 8.89
C PHE A 64 5.79 -17.54 8.80
N GLU A 65 6.37 -18.00 9.91
CA GLU A 65 7.78 -18.37 10.04
C GLU A 65 8.16 -19.54 9.12
N GLU A 66 7.29 -20.53 8.98
CA GLU A 66 7.48 -21.65 8.06
C GLU A 66 7.38 -21.25 6.59
N MET A 67 6.60 -20.21 6.29
CA MET A 67 6.37 -19.75 4.92
C MET A 67 7.41 -18.75 4.44
N VAL A 68 8.04 -18.01 5.35
CA VAL A 68 8.92 -16.89 5.00
C VAL A 68 10.34 -17.32 4.66
N PHE A 69 10.72 -18.53 5.05
CA PHE A 69 12.03 -19.12 4.78
C PHE A 69 11.94 -20.28 3.79
N VAL A 70 13.00 -20.48 3.03
CA VAL A 70 13.11 -21.63 2.10
C VAL A 70 13.08 -22.95 2.88
N ASP A 71 13.73 -22.95 4.05
CA ASP A 71 13.74 -24.04 5.00
C ASP A 71 13.93 -23.52 6.44
N ASN A 72 13.59 -24.35 7.41
CA ASN A 72 13.66 -23.99 8.83
C ASN A 72 15.09 -23.87 9.38
N THR A 73 16.07 -24.39 8.66
CA THR A 73 17.47 -24.50 9.13
C THR A 73 18.32 -23.32 8.65
N SER A 74 18.27 -23.01 7.36
CA SER A 74 19.12 -21.99 6.75
C SER A 74 18.68 -20.57 7.05
N ARG A 75 17.40 -20.35 7.40
CA ARG A 75 16.79 -19.04 7.55
C ARG A 75 17.02 -18.12 6.34
N ILE A 76 17.15 -18.71 5.16
CA ILE A 76 17.20 -17.97 3.89
C ILE A 76 15.79 -17.53 3.57
N VAL A 77 15.60 -16.22 3.37
CA VAL A 77 14.29 -15.64 3.04
C VAL A 77 13.82 -16.17 1.69
N ASP A 78 12.61 -16.74 1.64
CA ASP A 78 12.01 -17.21 0.40
C ASP A 78 11.52 -16.03 -0.47
N THR A 79 12.32 -15.68 -1.44
CA THR A 79 12.03 -14.61 -2.40
C THR A 79 10.99 -15.02 -3.45
N GLN A 80 10.61 -16.29 -3.54
CA GLN A 80 9.54 -16.77 -4.41
C GLN A 80 8.18 -16.66 -3.73
N TRP A 81 8.14 -16.69 -2.42
CA TRP A 81 6.89 -16.52 -1.70
C TRP A 81 6.28 -15.13 -1.96
N SER A 82 5.05 -15.13 -2.46
CA SER A 82 4.38 -13.92 -2.97
C SER A 82 4.39 -12.75 -1.97
N PRO A 83 4.07 -12.94 -0.66
CA PRO A 83 4.13 -11.85 0.31
C PRO A 83 5.52 -11.21 0.45
N VAL A 84 6.59 -11.98 0.34
CA VAL A 84 7.96 -11.43 0.36
C VAL A 84 8.28 -10.72 -0.96
N ARG A 85 8.04 -11.38 -2.08
CA ARG A 85 8.37 -10.85 -3.41
C ARG A 85 7.70 -9.51 -3.72
N ILE A 86 6.46 -9.33 -3.32
CA ILE A 86 5.69 -8.09 -3.53
C ILE A 86 6.33 -6.90 -2.80
N GLY A 87 6.95 -7.12 -1.64
CA GLY A 87 7.59 -6.07 -0.83
C GLY A 87 8.88 -5.49 -1.44
N VAL A 88 9.43 -6.08 -2.50
CA VAL A 88 10.61 -5.55 -3.20
C VAL A 88 10.18 -4.45 -4.18
N TYR A 89 9.70 -3.32 -3.65
CA TYR A 89 9.09 -2.24 -4.45
C TYR A 89 10.01 -1.66 -5.51
N ALA A 90 11.31 -1.53 -5.23
CA ALA A 90 12.29 -1.03 -6.20
C ALA A 90 12.31 -1.85 -7.51
N LYS A 91 12.10 -3.17 -7.42
CA LYS A 91 12.03 -4.06 -8.58
C LYS A 91 10.81 -3.76 -9.45
N HIS A 92 9.66 -3.56 -8.81
CA HIS A 92 8.41 -3.26 -9.52
C HIS A 92 8.43 -1.86 -10.12
N LEU A 93 8.88 -0.86 -9.35
CA LEU A 93 8.99 0.52 -9.81
C LEU A 93 9.89 0.66 -11.05
N LYS A 94 10.98 -0.11 -11.14
CA LYS A 94 11.86 -0.11 -12.32
C LYS A 94 11.10 -0.38 -13.63
N HIS A 95 10.06 -1.23 -13.61
CA HIS A 95 9.24 -1.50 -14.80
C HIS A 95 8.33 -0.32 -15.16
N TRP A 96 7.78 0.36 -14.15
CA TRP A 96 6.94 1.54 -14.37
C TRP A 96 7.71 2.72 -14.93
N LEU A 97 8.93 2.97 -14.41
CA LEU A 97 9.80 4.05 -14.87
C LEU A 97 10.30 3.89 -16.31
N GLN A 98 10.10 2.74 -16.95
CA GLN A 98 10.34 2.57 -18.39
C GLN A 98 9.29 3.27 -19.25
N TYR A 99 8.13 3.57 -18.70
CA TYR A 99 6.97 4.11 -19.41
C TYR A 99 6.48 5.44 -18.87
N PHE A 100 6.54 5.63 -17.56
CA PHE A 100 6.05 6.82 -16.89
C PHE A 100 7.18 7.50 -16.11
N PRO A 101 7.39 8.80 -16.30
CA PRO A 101 8.33 9.56 -15.50
C PRO A 101 7.83 9.69 -14.05
N LEU A 102 8.74 9.95 -13.13
CA LEU A 102 8.43 9.99 -11.69
C LEU A 102 7.40 11.08 -11.34
N GLU A 103 7.38 12.17 -12.09
CA GLU A 103 6.44 13.30 -11.93
C GLU A 103 4.98 12.89 -12.15
N GLN A 104 4.74 11.81 -12.89
CA GLN A 104 3.41 11.23 -13.06
C GLN A 104 3.06 10.20 -11.98
N MET A 105 3.93 9.97 -11.00
CA MET A 105 3.73 8.96 -9.96
C MET A 105 3.74 9.61 -8.57
N HIS A 106 2.75 9.29 -7.76
CA HIS A 106 2.67 9.72 -6.37
C HIS A 106 2.64 8.51 -5.44
N PHE A 107 3.54 8.51 -4.44
CA PHE A 107 3.66 7.42 -3.48
C PHE A 107 3.08 7.83 -2.13
N VAL A 108 2.02 7.14 -1.74
CA VAL A 108 1.32 7.36 -0.47
C VAL A 108 1.86 6.39 0.58
N SER A 109 2.29 6.90 1.73
CA SER A 109 2.65 6.06 2.88
C SER A 109 1.40 5.48 3.53
N GLY A 110 1.30 4.15 3.58
CA GLY A 110 0.21 3.45 4.26
C GLY A 110 0.19 3.71 5.76
N GLU A 111 1.36 3.86 6.40
CA GLU A 111 1.50 4.21 7.81
C GLU A 111 0.95 5.62 8.08
N ARG A 112 1.43 6.60 7.32
CA ARG A 112 0.97 7.99 7.47
C ARG A 112 -0.50 8.15 7.12
N LEU A 113 -1.01 7.38 6.17
CA LEU A 113 -2.44 7.36 5.84
C LEU A 113 -3.31 6.85 7.01
N ILE A 114 -2.74 6.01 7.89
CA ILE A 114 -3.40 5.56 9.12
C ILE A 114 -3.26 6.61 10.22
N GLU A 115 -2.07 7.18 10.42
CA GLU A 115 -1.75 8.11 11.49
C GLU A 115 -2.30 9.51 11.24
N ASN A 116 -2.10 10.01 10.03
CA ASN A 116 -2.53 11.35 9.60
C ASN A 116 -3.09 11.32 8.17
N PRO A 117 -4.31 10.79 7.98
CA PRO A 117 -4.91 10.65 6.65
C PRO A 117 -5.15 11.99 5.95
N ALA A 118 -5.35 13.07 6.71
CA ALA A 118 -5.61 14.40 6.13
C ALA A 118 -4.40 14.92 5.35
N ASP A 119 -3.20 14.78 5.90
CA ASP A 119 -1.96 15.26 5.25
C ASP A 119 -1.63 14.41 4.01
N GLU A 120 -1.80 13.10 4.09
CA GLU A 120 -1.57 12.25 2.92
C GLU A 120 -2.61 12.55 1.80
N MET A 121 -3.87 12.77 2.16
CA MET A 121 -4.89 13.16 1.19
C MET A 121 -4.69 14.57 0.63
N LEU A 122 -4.10 15.49 1.39
CA LEU A 122 -3.71 16.80 0.88
C LEU A 122 -2.68 16.67 -0.26
N LYS A 123 -1.65 15.84 -0.06
CA LYS A 123 -0.63 15.57 -1.09
C LYS A 123 -1.24 14.93 -2.34
N VAL A 124 -2.17 13.98 -2.16
CA VAL A 124 -2.89 13.34 -3.27
C VAL A 124 -3.69 14.39 -4.05
N GLN A 125 -4.43 15.28 -3.36
CA GLN A 125 -5.20 16.34 -4.02
C GLN A 125 -4.27 17.30 -4.80
N GLN A 126 -3.16 17.71 -4.21
CA GLN A 126 -2.15 18.55 -4.88
C GLN A 126 -1.56 17.88 -6.11
N PHE A 127 -1.19 16.59 -6.00
CA PHE A 127 -0.67 15.81 -7.12
C PHE A 127 -1.68 15.72 -8.26
N LEU A 128 -2.95 15.56 -7.96
CA LEU A 128 -4.03 15.49 -8.96
C LEU A 128 -4.40 16.87 -9.54
N GLY A 129 -3.94 17.96 -8.94
CA GLY A 129 -4.33 19.32 -9.32
C GLY A 129 -5.72 19.70 -8.83
N LEU A 130 -6.20 19.04 -7.77
CA LEU A 130 -7.51 19.28 -7.18
C LEU A 130 -7.43 20.33 -6.07
N ARG A 131 -8.52 21.04 -5.85
CA ARG A 131 -8.66 21.91 -4.68
C ARG A 131 -8.58 21.08 -3.39
N PRO A 132 -7.94 21.56 -2.31
CA PRO A 132 -7.76 20.82 -1.06
C PRO A 132 -9.06 20.80 -0.24
N VAL A 133 -10.05 20.04 -0.68
CA VAL A 133 -11.35 19.91 -0.02
C VAL A 133 -11.28 18.93 1.16
N ILE A 134 -10.55 17.84 0.99
CA ILE A 134 -10.41 16.80 2.02
C ILE A 134 -9.37 17.27 3.06
N ASN A 135 -9.79 17.36 4.31
CA ASN A 135 -8.97 17.80 5.44
C ASN A 135 -9.29 16.97 6.71
N HIS A 136 -8.69 17.30 7.85
CA HIS A 136 -8.84 16.57 9.12
C HIS A 136 -10.29 16.39 9.60
N ARG A 137 -11.21 17.31 9.24
CA ARG A 137 -12.64 17.21 9.62
C ARG A 137 -13.36 16.05 8.95
N HIS A 138 -12.78 15.46 7.91
CA HIS A 138 -13.34 14.32 7.20
C HIS A 138 -12.92 12.97 7.80
N PHE A 139 -12.11 12.98 8.87
CA PHE A 139 -11.61 11.77 9.48
C PHE A 139 -11.96 11.70 10.97
N TYR A 140 -12.28 10.49 11.41
CA TYR A 140 -12.48 10.15 12.80
C TYR A 140 -11.44 9.10 13.21
N LEU A 141 -10.51 9.46 14.10
CA LEU A 141 -9.35 8.64 14.42
C LEU A 141 -9.53 7.68 15.59
N LYS A 142 -10.61 7.83 16.38
CA LYS A 142 -10.87 7.00 17.56
C LYS A 142 -11.65 5.72 17.23
N SER A 143 -11.29 4.99 16.18
CA SER A 143 -11.93 3.72 15.87
C SER A 143 -11.36 2.60 16.73
N ARG A 144 -12.19 1.58 17.03
CA ARG A 144 -11.78 0.38 17.79
C ARG A 144 -10.64 -0.41 17.12
N LYS A 145 -10.49 -0.29 15.81
CA LYS A 145 -9.48 -1.00 15.01
C LYS A 145 -8.19 -0.21 14.79
N GLY A 146 -8.08 1.01 15.33
CA GLY A 146 -6.91 1.87 15.15
C GLY A 146 -6.77 2.47 13.74
N PHE A 147 -7.76 2.30 12.85
CA PHE A 147 -7.77 2.90 11.52
C PHE A 147 -8.72 4.11 11.48
N PRO A 148 -8.40 5.15 10.69
CA PRO A 148 -9.31 6.28 10.53
C PRO A 148 -10.63 5.86 9.86
N CYS A 149 -11.73 6.42 10.34
CA CYS A 149 -13.04 6.32 9.72
C CYS A 149 -13.32 7.60 8.93
N ILE A 150 -14.09 7.49 7.85
CA ILE A 150 -14.43 8.62 6.99
C ILE A 150 -15.74 9.26 7.46
N LEU A 151 -15.73 10.59 7.61
CA LEU A 151 -16.91 11.40 7.84
C LEU A 151 -17.38 11.99 6.49
N LYS A 152 -18.60 11.70 6.06
CA LYS A 152 -19.16 12.29 4.83
C LYS A 152 -19.39 13.80 5.03
N PRO A 153 -19.04 14.66 4.06
CA PRO A 153 -19.16 16.12 4.21
C PRO A 153 -20.60 16.62 4.42
N ASN A 154 -21.60 15.97 3.81
CA ASN A 154 -23.04 16.30 3.96
C ASN A 154 -23.72 15.45 5.04
N ARG A 155 -23.14 15.40 6.20
CA ARG A 155 -23.63 14.59 7.30
C ARG A 155 -24.97 15.09 7.82
N GLN A 156 -26.03 14.31 7.66
CA GLN A 156 -27.26 14.48 8.45
C GLN A 156 -26.94 14.26 9.93
N LYS A 157 -27.51 15.08 10.82
CA LYS A 157 -27.36 14.89 12.27
C LYS A 157 -27.69 13.42 12.62
N GLY A 158 -26.73 12.70 13.21
CA GLY A 158 -26.89 11.29 13.61
C GLY A 158 -26.24 10.25 12.70
N SER A 159 -25.66 10.60 11.52
CA SER A 159 -24.96 9.61 10.70
C SER A 159 -23.65 9.14 11.33
N HIS A 160 -23.42 7.83 11.36
CA HIS A 160 -22.19 7.25 11.88
C HIS A 160 -21.02 7.42 10.90
N PRO A 161 -19.75 7.55 11.39
CA PRO A 161 -18.57 7.51 10.56
C PRO A 161 -18.51 6.20 9.76
N HIS A 162 -18.04 6.27 8.50
CA HIS A 162 -17.80 5.07 7.70
C HIS A 162 -16.42 4.50 8.07
N CYS A 163 -16.42 3.39 8.80
CA CYS A 163 -15.22 2.70 9.28
C CYS A 163 -14.91 1.45 8.45
N LEU A 164 -13.71 0.90 8.63
CA LEU A 164 -13.34 -0.37 8.01
C LEU A 164 -14.29 -1.50 8.44
N GLY A 165 -14.78 -2.23 7.46
CA GLY A 165 -15.60 -3.41 7.67
C GLY A 165 -14.87 -4.51 8.49
N GLU A 166 -15.62 -5.49 8.99
CA GLU A 166 -15.11 -6.53 9.88
C GLU A 166 -13.98 -7.38 9.24
N THR A 167 -14.03 -7.58 7.94
CA THR A 167 -13.03 -8.34 7.18
C THR A 167 -11.72 -7.59 6.92
N LYS A 168 -11.60 -6.35 7.40
CA LYS A 168 -10.41 -5.49 7.26
C LYS A 168 -9.82 -5.14 8.62
N GLY A 169 -8.54 -4.76 8.64
CA GLY A 169 -7.85 -4.41 9.88
C GLY A 169 -7.79 -5.58 10.86
N ARG A 170 -7.42 -6.77 10.36
CA ARG A 170 -7.26 -7.97 11.19
C ARG A 170 -6.10 -7.81 12.15
N ILE A 171 -6.22 -8.40 13.33
CA ILE A 171 -5.11 -8.51 14.27
C ILE A 171 -4.06 -9.42 13.62
N HIS A 172 -2.82 -8.95 13.59
CA HIS A 172 -1.69 -9.76 13.11
C HIS A 172 -1.31 -10.81 14.16
N PRO A 173 -0.87 -11.99 13.76
CA PRO A 173 -0.30 -12.96 14.69
C PRO A 173 0.97 -12.41 15.32
N MET A 174 1.33 -12.91 16.49
CA MET A 174 2.63 -12.66 17.08
C MET A 174 3.68 -13.43 16.28
N ILE A 175 4.63 -12.69 15.70
CA ILE A 175 5.74 -13.25 14.92
C ILE A 175 7.02 -13.15 15.76
N ASP A 176 7.86 -14.18 15.71
CA ASP A 176 9.15 -14.20 16.41
C ASP A 176 9.97 -12.95 16.01
N PRO A 177 10.45 -12.16 17.00
CA PRO A 177 11.27 -10.98 16.75
C PRO A 177 12.52 -11.25 15.90
N SER A 178 13.09 -12.44 15.97
CA SER A 178 14.24 -12.82 15.15
C SER A 178 13.88 -12.92 13.66
N VAL A 179 12.67 -13.39 13.34
CA VAL A 179 12.12 -13.44 11.97
C VAL A 179 11.89 -12.03 11.43
N ILE A 180 11.28 -11.16 12.25
CA ILE A 180 11.07 -9.74 11.90
C ILE A 180 12.41 -9.07 11.58
N ARG A 181 13.42 -9.24 12.44
CA ARG A 181 14.78 -8.69 12.24
C ARG A 181 15.37 -9.20 10.92
N ARG A 182 15.29 -10.50 10.67
CA ARG A 182 15.84 -11.11 9.45
C ARG A 182 15.16 -10.56 8.19
N LEU A 183 13.85 -10.34 8.21
CA LEU A 183 13.13 -9.70 7.11
C LEU A 183 13.52 -8.24 6.92
N ARG A 184 13.71 -7.48 8.00
CA ARG A 184 14.18 -6.09 7.92
C ARG A 184 15.55 -6.01 7.28
N ASP A 185 16.49 -6.87 7.71
CA ASP A 185 17.83 -6.94 7.11
C ASP A 185 17.74 -7.28 5.62
N PHE A 186 16.88 -8.22 5.25
CA PHE A 186 16.63 -8.57 3.85
C PHE A 186 16.08 -7.39 3.04
N TYR A 187 15.08 -6.67 3.56
CA TYR A 187 14.47 -5.57 2.81
C TYR A 187 15.29 -4.28 2.80
N LYS A 188 16.16 -4.07 3.77
CA LYS A 188 16.93 -2.83 3.93
C LYS A 188 17.59 -2.31 2.65
N PRO A 189 18.39 -3.10 1.89
CA PRO A 189 19.01 -2.62 0.66
C PRO A 189 17.96 -2.27 -0.42
N PHE A 190 16.85 -2.99 -0.49
CA PHE A 190 15.78 -2.72 -1.44
C PHE A 190 14.99 -1.47 -1.07
N ASN A 191 14.75 -1.23 0.22
CA ASN A 191 14.09 -0.03 0.72
C ASN A 191 14.93 1.21 0.45
N ILE A 192 16.24 1.19 0.75
CA ILE A 192 17.17 2.28 0.44
C ILE A 192 17.15 2.59 -1.06
N LYS A 193 17.18 1.55 -1.90
CA LYS A 193 17.09 1.74 -3.35
C LYS A 193 15.76 2.37 -3.75
N PHE A 194 14.65 1.89 -3.20
CA PHE A 194 13.32 2.44 -3.48
C PHE A 194 13.23 3.92 -3.07
N TYR A 195 13.70 4.28 -1.87
CA TYR A 195 13.70 5.66 -1.38
C TYR A 195 14.46 6.59 -2.31
N ARG A 196 15.64 6.16 -2.78
CA ARG A 196 16.41 6.94 -3.76
C ARG A 196 15.68 7.10 -5.09
N MET A 197 14.99 6.06 -5.56
CA MET A 197 14.25 6.11 -6.83
C MET A 197 13.05 7.06 -6.77
N VAL A 198 12.38 7.19 -5.61
CA VAL A 198 11.18 8.03 -5.45
C VAL A 198 11.48 9.36 -4.77
N ASN A 199 12.74 9.60 -4.38
CA ASN A 199 13.18 10.76 -3.60
C ASN A 199 12.34 10.99 -2.33
N GLN A 200 11.97 9.90 -1.64
CA GLN A 200 11.15 9.94 -0.43
C GLN A 200 11.58 8.82 0.53
N ASP A 201 11.81 9.16 1.79
CA ASP A 201 12.05 8.21 2.86
C ASP A 201 10.74 7.89 3.59
N PHE A 202 10.44 6.59 3.76
CA PHE A 202 9.24 6.11 4.43
C PHE A 202 9.54 5.64 5.87
N GLY A 203 10.81 5.63 6.30
CA GLY A 203 11.22 5.24 7.64
C GLY A 203 11.14 3.73 7.93
N TRP A 204 11.14 2.88 6.93
CA TRP A 204 11.14 1.42 7.12
C TRP A 204 12.55 0.91 7.40
N VAL A 205 12.86 0.61 8.63
CA VAL A 205 14.20 0.22 9.10
C VAL A 205 14.27 -1.28 9.33
#